data_68c832a1d6744b5d80f9d4cdb3d908ce
#
_entry.id   68c832a1d6744b5d80f9d4cdb3d908ce
#
_cell.length_a   1.000
_cell.length_b   1.000
_cell.length_c   1.000
_cell.angle_alpha   90.00
_cell.angle_beta   90.00
_cell.angle_gamma   90.00
#
_symmetry.space_group_name_H-M   'P 1'
#
loop_
_entity.id
_entity.type
_entity.pdbx_description
1 polymer ?
#
loop_
_entity_poly.entity_id
_entity_poly.type
_entity_poly.pdbx_seq_one_letter_code
_entity_poly.pdbx_strand_id
1 'polypeptide(L)'
;TEQCAIAGVMGPKGFDHAADAVKYIAQRLDQLSEEIEKGWIGTFNEVNQEMTFERTLRGVTERYSIGSQLIRTPEARKLDEMVSHLQEIYGKPAVLETGEASATIDGPLKLAELIQQAGKKGLAINRYKGLGEMNPEQLWETTLDANQRTLLQVKIEHTEEAAEVFSTLMGDVVEPRREFIQEN
;
A
#
# COMPACT_ATOMS: atom_id res chain seq x y z
N THR A 1 -3.28 -8.15 3.74
CA THR A 1 -4.21 -7.28 4.51
C THR A 1 -5.58 -7.20 3.85
N GLU A 2 -5.69 -6.87 2.54
CA GLU A 2 -6.97 -6.71 1.82
C GLU A 2 -7.87 -7.96 1.92
N GLN A 3 -7.36 -9.14 1.61
CA GLN A 3 -8.12 -10.39 1.67
C GLN A 3 -8.53 -10.74 3.11
N CYS A 4 -7.74 -10.33 4.09
CA CYS A 4 -8.10 -10.45 5.51
C CYS A 4 -9.24 -9.50 5.89
N ALA A 5 -9.26 -8.29 5.33
CA ALA A 5 -10.35 -7.34 5.54
C ALA A 5 -11.67 -7.87 4.91
N ILE A 6 -11.61 -8.40 3.68
CA ILE A 6 -12.78 -9.02 3.02
C ILE A 6 -13.27 -10.25 3.81
N ALA A 7 -12.35 -11.04 4.36
CA ALA A 7 -12.70 -12.19 5.19
C ALA A 7 -13.26 -11.82 6.58
N GLY A 8 -13.17 -10.55 6.99
CA GLY A 8 -13.69 -10.06 8.27
C GLY A 8 -12.83 -10.42 9.49
N VAL A 9 -11.52 -10.60 9.29
CA VAL A 9 -10.60 -10.95 10.39
C VAL A 9 -9.76 -9.77 10.89
N MET A 10 -10.08 -8.53 10.46
CA MET A 10 -9.36 -7.33 10.90
C MET A 10 -9.93 -6.69 12.17
N GLY A 11 -10.99 -7.26 12.74
CA GLY A 11 -11.64 -6.77 13.95
C GLY A 11 -11.16 -7.45 15.23
N PRO A 12 -11.63 -6.96 16.40
CA PRO A 12 -11.30 -7.53 17.71
C PRO A 12 -11.66 -9.01 17.88
N LYS A 13 -12.68 -9.48 17.16
CA LYS A 13 -13.10 -10.87 17.10
C LYS A 13 -12.47 -11.66 15.95
N GLY A 14 -11.58 -11.04 15.19
CA GLY A 14 -10.97 -11.65 14.00
C GLY A 14 -10.20 -12.93 14.29
N PHE A 15 -9.72 -13.10 15.51
CA PHE A 15 -9.01 -14.31 15.92
C PHE A 15 -9.93 -15.45 16.41
N ASP A 16 -11.20 -15.19 16.70
CA ASP A 16 -12.13 -16.23 17.20
C ASP A 16 -12.34 -17.36 16.17
N HIS A 17 -12.20 -17.04 14.88
CA HIS A 17 -12.34 -17.98 13.77
C HIS A 17 -11.09 -18.02 12.87
N ALA A 18 -9.93 -17.55 13.38
CA ALA A 18 -8.73 -17.39 12.60
C ALA A 18 -8.22 -18.70 11.97
N ALA A 19 -8.38 -19.85 12.66
CA ALA A 19 -7.93 -21.15 12.16
C ALA A 19 -8.63 -21.57 10.85
N ASP A 20 -9.90 -21.23 10.67
CA ASP A 20 -10.64 -21.48 9.43
C ASP A 20 -10.44 -20.34 8.42
N ALA A 21 -10.37 -19.12 8.92
CA ALA A 21 -10.16 -17.94 8.08
C ALA A 21 -8.82 -17.98 7.34
N VAL A 22 -7.72 -18.43 7.98
CA VAL A 22 -6.42 -18.53 7.32
C VAL A 22 -6.43 -19.50 6.15
N LYS A 23 -7.18 -20.59 6.25
CA LYS A 23 -7.33 -21.56 5.16
C LYS A 23 -8.13 -20.97 4.00
N TYR A 24 -9.26 -20.32 4.33
CA TYR A 24 -10.08 -19.63 3.34
C TYR A 24 -9.29 -18.52 2.60
N ILE A 25 -8.55 -17.70 3.34
CA ILE A 25 -7.75 -16.63 2.77
C ILE A 25 -6.63 -17.20 1.89
N ALA A 26 -5.94 -18.27 2.31
CA ALA A 26 -4.92 -18.91 1.50
C ALA A 26 -5.49 -19.47 0.19
N GLN A 27 -6.64 -20.14 0.23
CA GLN A 27 -7.34 -20.61 -0.98
C GLN A 27 -7.74 -19.44 -1.90
N ARG A 28 -8.20 -18.35 -1.32
CA ARG A 28 -8.55 -17.15 -2.08
C ARG A 28 -7.31 -16.50 -2.72
N LEU A 29 -6.20 -16.43 -2.01
CA LEU A 29 -4.93 -15.96 -2.58
C LEU A 29 -4.47 -16.84 -3.75
N ASP A 30 -4.64 -18.16 -3.66
CA ASP A 30 -4.34 -19.07 -4.77
C ASP A 30 -5.26 -18.85 -5.97
N GLN A 31 -6.56 -18.58 -5.74
CA GLN A 31 -7.49 -18.28 -6.83
C GLN A 31 -7.14 -16.99 -7.59
N LEU A 32 -6.52 -16.03 -6.88
CA LEU A 32 -6.11 -14.73 -7.42
C LEU A 32 -4.73 -14.75 -8.05
N SER A 33 -3.94 -15.79 -7.79
CA SER A 33 -2.59 -15.96 -8.31
C SER A 33 -2.59 -16.70 -9.65
N GLU A 34 -1.60 -16.41 -10.50
CA GLU A 34 -1.33 -17.23 -11.67
C GLU A 34 -0.97 -18.66 -11.26
N GLU A 35 -1.18 -19.65 -12.14
CA GLU A 35 -0.97 -21.07 -11.84
C GLU A 35 0.41 -21.38 -11.25
N ILE A 36 1.44 -20.68 -11.78
CA ILE A 36 2.84 -20.85 -11.34
C ILE A 36 3.14 -20.16 -9.99
N GLU A 37 2.24 -19.30 -9.52
CA GLU A 37 2.38 -18.52 -8.30
C GLU A 37 1.52 -19.03 -7.15
N LYS A 38 0.79 -20.11 -7.33
CA LYS A 38 -0.01 -20.77 -6.31
C LYS A 38 0.87 -21.46 -5.29
N GLY A 39 0.27 -21.85 -4.18
CA GLY A 39 0.91 -22.56 -3.08
C GLY A 39 0.88 -21.81 -1.76
N TRP A 40 -0.10 -20.93 -1.59
CA TRP A 40 -0.30 -20.22 -0.33
C TRP A 40 -0.75 -21.16 0.79
N ILE A 41 -0.08 -21.07 1.91
CA ILE A 41 -0.38 -21.79 3.15
C ILE A 41 -0.69 -20.77 4.22
N GLY A 42 -1.88 -20.87 4.81
CA GLY A 42 -2.28 -20.04 5.94
C GLY A 42 -2.18 -20.83 7.24
N THR A 43 -1.54 -20.26 8.25
CA THR A 43 -1.43 -20.83 9.60
C THR A 43 -1.82 -19.80 10.65
N PHE A 44 -2.38 -20.27 11.75
CA PHE A 44 -2.71 -19.44 12.90
C PHE A 44 -1.98 -19.93 14.14
N ASN A 45 -1.26 -19.01 14.79
CA ASN A 45 -0.59 -19.28 16.06
C ASN A 45 -1.42 -18.67 17.19
N GLU A 46 -2.08 -19.54 17.97
CA GLU A 46 -2.95 -19.14 19.09
C GLU A 46 -2.17 -18.45 20.22
N VAL A 47 -0.92 -18.84 20.46
CA VAL A 47 -0.11 -18.30 21.57
C VAL A 47 0.26 -16.83 21.29
N ASN A 48 0.68 -16.54 20.06
CA ASN A 48 1.08 -15.20 19.65
C ASN A 48 -0.08 -14.39 19.07
N GLN A 49 -1.25 -15.01 18.86
CA GLN A 49 -2.37 -14.41 18.15
C GLN A 49 -1.93 -13.82 16.81
N GLU A 50 -1.34 -14.65 15.96
CA GLU A 50 -0.77 -14.26 14.69
C GLU A 50 -1.23 -15.17 13.56
N MET A 51 -1.77 -14.58 12.51
CA MET A 51 -2.06 -15.25 11.24
C MET A 51 -0.85 -15.08 10.33
N THR A 52 -0.35 -16.18 9.78
CA THR A 52 0.79 -16.17 8.86
C THR A 52 0.38 -16.79 7.53
N PHE A 53 0.78 -16.16 6.43
CA PHE A 53 0.56 -16.62 5.07
C PHE A 53 1.93 -16.77 4.39
N GLU A 54 2.20 -17.95 3.89
CA GLU A 54 3.48 -18.30 3.28
C GLU A 54 3.27 -18.93 1.92
N ARG A 55 4.18 -18.66 1.00
CA ARG A 55 4.35 -19.43 -0.23
C ARG A 55 5.82 -19.54 -0.61
N THR A 56 6.19 -20.56 -1.35
CA THR A 56 7.56 -20.72 -1.86
C THR A 56 7.54 -20.66 -3.37
N LEU A 57 8.19 -19.65 -3.94
CA LEU A 57 8.32 -19.46 -5.37
C LEU A 57 9.79 -19.55 -5.76
N ARG A 58 10.12 -20.47 -6.68
CA ARG A 58 11.49 -20.64 -7.19
C ARG A 58 12.55 -20.75 -6.09
N GLY A 59 12.21 -21.42 -4.98
CA GLY A 59 13.10 -21.60 -3.83
C GLY A 59 13.17 -20.42 -2.85
N VAL A 60 12.42 -19.34 -3.10
CA VAL A 60 12.29 -18.21 -2.17
C VAL A 60 10.97 -18.32 -1.43
N THR A 61 11.02 -18.32 -0.10
CA THR A 61 9.81 -18.31 0.73
C THR A 61 9.42 -16.88 1.08
N GLU A 62 8.24 -16.49 0.63
CA GLU A 62 7.58 -15.24 1.03
C GLU A 62 6.71 -15.53 2.24
N ARG A 63 6.78 -14.66 3.25
CA ARG A 63 6.01 -14.76 4.49
C ARG A 63 5.39 -13.43 4.85
N TYR A 64 4.10 -13.44 5.14
CA TYR A 64 3.34 -12.27 5.58
C TYR A 64 2.60 -12.61 6.87
N SER A 65 2.75 -11.76 7.89
CA SER A 65 2.13 -11.97 9.20
C SER A 65 1.16 -10.84 9.55
N ILE A 66 0.04 -11.22 10.14
CA ILE A 66 -0.97 -10.31 10.71
C ILE A 66 -1.13 -10.65 12.18
N GLY A 67 -0.53 -9.86 13.02
CA GLY A 67 -0.56 -10.03 14.48
C GLY A 67 -1.56 -9.10 15.16
N SER A 68 -1.74 -9.32 16.46
CA SER A 68 -2.66 -8.55 17.30
C SER A 68 -2.38 -7.05 17.32
N GLN A 69 -1.15 -6.63 17.09
CA GLN A 69 -0.79 -5.19 17.03
C GLN A 69 -1.48 -4.51 15.85
N LEU A 70 -1.47 -5.13 14.67
CA LEU A 70 -2.12 -4.57 13.48
C LEU A 70 -3.64 -4.46 13.66
N ILE A 71 -4.27 -5.49 14.24
CA ILE A 71 -5.73 -5.53 14.46
C ILE A 71 -6.20 -4.46 15.44
N ARG A 72 -5.32 -4.00 16.34
CA ARG A 72 -5.65 -2.93 17.31
C ARG A 72 -5.57 -1.52 16.73
N THR A 73 -5.06 -1.35 15.53
CA THR A 73 -4.93 -0.04 14.90
C THR A 73 -6.30 0.58 14.55
N PRO A 74 -6.41 1.91 14.50
CA PRO A 74 -7.62 2.59 14.04
C PRO A 74 -8.01 2.21 12.61
N GLU A 75 -7.03 1.97 11.75
CA GLU A 75 -7.22 1.56 10.36
C GLU A 75 -7.87 0.17 10.27
N ALA A 76 -7.41 -0.78 11.08
CA ALA A 76 -7.99 -2.12 11.14
C ALA A 76 -9.45 -2.08 11.59
N ARG A 77 -9.79 -1.22 12.57
CA ARG A 77 -11.16 -1.03 13.03
C ARG A 77 -12.07 -0.47 11.93
N LYS A 78 -11.58 0.50 11.15
CA LYS A 78 -12.32 1.04 10.00
C LYS A 78 -12.58 -0.04 8.95
N LEU A 79 -11.60 -0.91 8.68
CA LEU A 79 -11.78 -2.03 7.77
C LEU A 79 -12.81 -3.04 8.32
N ASP A 80 -12.82 -3.30 9.62
CA ASP A 80 -13.79 -4.17 10.27
C ASP A 80 -15.22 -3.61 10.16
N GLU A 81 -15.42 -2.30 10.35
CA GLU A 81 -16.70 -1.63 10.15
C GLU A 81 -17.22 -1.76 8.71
N MET A 82 -16.33 -1.90 7.73
CA MET A 82 -16.65 -2.01 6.31
C MET A 82 -16.85 -3.46 5.84
N VAL A 83 -16.65 -4.47 6.68
CA VAL A 83 -16.65 -5.91 6.31
C VAL A 83 -17.89 -6.29 5.51
N SER A 84 -19.09 -5.89 5.95
CA SER A 84 -20.35 -6.23 5.27
C SER A 84 -20.36 -5.72 3.82
N HIS A 85 -19.93 -4.49 3.59
CA HIS A 85 -19.83 -3.92 2.24
C HIS A 85 -18.73 -4.59 1.41
N LEU A 86 -17.58 -4.87 2.03
CA LEU A 86 -16.50 -5.56 1.34
C LEU A 86 -16.90 -6.98 0.91
N GLN A 87 -17.63 -7.70 1.74
CA GLN A 87 -18.12 -9.04 1.42
C GLN A 87 -19.23 -9.01 0.38
N GLU A 88 -20.13 -8.06 0.44
CA GLU A 88 -21.21 -7.89 -0.55
C GLU A 88 -20.63 -7.67 -1.96
N ILE A 89 -19.62 -6.81 -2.08
CA ILE A 89 -19.02 -6.41 -3.37
C ILE A 89 -17.97 -7.42 -3.84
N TYR A 90 -17.06 -7.85 -2.95
CA TYR A 90 -15.87 -8.63 -3.30
C TYR A 90 -15.91 -10.07 -2.79
N GLY A 91 -17.01 -10.52 -2.19
CA GLY A 91 -17.18 -11.90 -1.78
C GLY A 91 -17.13 -12.89 -2.96
N LYS A 92 -17.49 -12.41 -4.14
CA LYS A 92 -17.33 -13.10 -5.43
C LYS A 92 -16.55 -12.19 -6.39
N PRO A 93 -15.83 -12.75 -7.36
CA PRO A 93 -15.20 -11.93 -8.40
C PRO A 93 -16.22 -11.04 -9.09
N ALA A 94 -15.97 -9.74 -9.10
CA ALA A 94 -16.76 -8.76 -9.85
C ALA A 94 -16.08 -8.47 -11.20
N VAL A 95 -16.83 -7.93 -12.15
CA VAL A 95 -16.30 -7.56 -13.47
C VAL A 95 -16.48 -6.06 -13.66
N LEU A 96 -15.39 -5.37 -13.95
CA LEU A 96 -15.41 -3.97 -14.39
C LEU A 96 -15.46 -3.93 -15.93
N GLU A 97 -16.52 -3.37 -16.46
CA GLU A 97 -16.64 -3.12 -17.90
C GLU A 97 -16.33 -1.64 -18.19
N THR A 98 -15.37 -1.40 -19.06
CA THR A 98 -14.98 -0.06 -19.49
C THR A 98 -14.98 0.00 -21.02
N GLY A 99 -16.09 0.39 -21.60
CA GLY A 99 -16.23 0.44 -23.06
C GLY A 99 -15.97 -0.93 -23.71
N GLU A 100 -14.82 -1.10 -24.36
CA GLU A 100 -14.44 -2.34 -25.05
C GLU A 100 -13.65 -3.34 -24.17
N ALA A 101 -13.25 -2.94 -22.97
CA ALA A 101 -12.44 -3.76 -22.09
C ALA A 101 -13.23 -4.25 -20.88
N SER A 102 -13.05 -5.51 -20.51
CA SER A 102 -13.54 -6.06 -19.26
C SER A 102 -12.38 -6.60 -18.43
N ALA A 103 -12.42 -6.37 -17.11
CA ALA A 103 -11.42 -6.86 -16.19
C ALA A 103 -12.07 -7.42 -14.93
N THR A 104 -11.56 -8.54 -14.45
CA THR A 104 -12.01 -9.13 -13.17
C THR A 104 -11.42 -8.35 -12.01
N ILE A 105 -12.27 -8.02 -11.05
CA ILE A 105 -11.93 -7.34 -9.81
C ILE A 105 -12.12 -8.29 -8.65
N ASP A 106 -11.10 -8.47 -7.88
CA ASP A 106 -11.02 -9.38 -6.74
C ASP A 106 -10.92 -8.65 -5.40
N GLY A 107 -10.74 -7.33 -5.46
CA GLY A 107 -10.66 -6.48 -4.30
C GLY A 107 -10.60 -4.99 -4.64
N PRO A 108 -10.73 -4.12 -3.63
CA PRO A 108 -10.72 -2.66 -3.82
C PRO A 108 -9.39 -2.13 -4.35
N LEU A 109 -8.25 -2.76 -4.06
CA LEU A 109 -6.95 -2.33 -4.59
C LEU A 109 -6.89 -2.52 -6.10
N LYS A 110 -7.37 -3.66 -6.61
CA LYS A 110 -7.43 -3.91 -8.05
C LYS A 110 -8.36 -2.95 -8.76
N LEU A 111 -9.51 -2.64 -8.15
CA LEU A 111 -10.41 -1.62 -8.67
C LEU A 111 -9.74 -0.24 -8.76
N ALA A 112 -9.08 0.19 -7.68
CA ALA A 112 -8.37 1.46 -7.63
C ALA A 112 -7.25 1.53 -8.69
N GLU A 113 -6.49 0.45 -8.86
CA GLU A 113 -5.44 0.33 -9.87
C GLU A 113 -6.00 0.50 -11.29
N LEU A 114 -7.07 -0.23 -11.62
CA LEU A 114 -7.70 -0.16 -12.95
C LEU A 114 -8.27 1.22 -13.24
N ILE A 115 -8.92 1.86 -12.26
CA ILE A 115 -9.42 3.24 -12.40
C ILE A 115 -8.26 4.20 -12.64
N GLN A 116 -7.17 4.08 -11.86
CA GLN A 116 -5.99 4.93 -12.05
C GLN A 116 -5.33 4.70 -13.42
N GLN A 117 -5.22 3.45 -13.87
CA GLN A 117 -4.69 3.13 -15.20
C GLN A 117 -5.54 3.73 -16.30
N ALA A 118 -6.86 3.60 -16.19
CA ALA A 118 -7.79 4.21 -17.15
C ALA A 118 -7.67 5.75 -17.16
N GLY A 119 -7.58 6.38 -15.97
CA GLY A 119 -7.41 7.82 -15.83
C GLY A 119 -6.06 8.35 -16.32
N LYS A 120 -5.02 7.53 -16.33
CA LYS A 120 -3.70 7.89 -16.86
C LYS A 120 -3.59 7.75 -18.38
N LYS A 121 -4.57 7.13 -19.04
CA LYS A 121 -4.56 6.96 -20.49
C LYS A 121 -4.57 8.31 -21.19
N GLY A 122 -3.54 8.58 -21.99
CA GLY A 122 -3.35 9.85 -22.68
C GLY A 122 -2.64 10.95 -21.86
N LEU A 123 -2.27 10.68 -20.61
CA LEU A 123 -1.43 11.58 -19.82
C LEU A 123 0.05 11.24 -20.00
N ALA A 124 0.87 12.25 -20.25
CA ALA A 124 2.32 12.13 -20.20
C ALA A 124 2.80 12.61 -18.81
N ILE A 125 3.43 11.73 -18.06
CA ILE A 125 4.01 12.07 -16.76
C ILE A 125 5.53 12.20 -16.94
N ASN A 126 6.04 13.42 -16.79
CA ASN A 126 7.47 13.71 -16.87
C ASN A 126 8.02 13.98 -15.47
N ARG A 127 9.18 13.43 -15.18
CA ARG A 127 9.92 13.72 -13.95
C ARG A 127 11.19 14.46 -14.30
N TYR A 128 11.31 15.68 -13.81
CA TYR A 128 12.49 16.51 -14.02
C TYR A 128 13.40 16.43 -12.80
N LYS A 129 14.71 16.27 -13.04
CA LYS A 129 15.73 16.27 -11.98
C LYS A 129 16.09 17.69 -11.54
N GLY A 130 15.83 18.68 -12.40
CA GLY A 130 16.08 20.08 -12.11
C GLY A 130 15.39 20.99 -13.12
N LEU A 131 15.38 22.28 -12.80
CA LEU A 131 14.70 23.30 -13.62
C LEU A 131 15.35 23.48 -15.01
N GLY A 132 16.63 23.14 -15.16
CA GLY A 132 17.35 23.23 -16.44
C GLY A 132 16.89 22.23 -17.51
N GLU A 133 16.10 21.22 -17.14
CA GLU A 133 15.51 20.24 -18.07
C GLU A 133 14.14 20.70 -18.61
N MET A 134 13.61 21.80 -18.08
CA MET A 134 12.30 22.31 -18.43
C MET A 134 12.41 23.40 -19.52
N ASN A 135 11.49 23.36 -20.47
CA ASN A 135 11.36 24.47 -21.42
C ASN A 135 10.72 25.70 -20.73
N PRO A 136 10.80 26.90 -21.35
CA PRO A 136 10.30 28.12 -20.72
C PRO A 136 8.82 28.10 -20.33
N GLU A 137 7.96 27.46 -21.14
CA GLU A 137 6.53 27.35 -20.86
C GLU A 137 6.26 26.45 -19.68
N GLN A 138 6.93 25.30 -19.61
CA GLN A 138 6.84 24.37 -18.48
C GLN A 138 7.32 25.00 -17.18
N LEU A 139 8.42 25.77 -17.24
CA LEU A 139 8.95 26.47 -16.08
C LEU A 139 7.99 27.56 -15.61
N TRP A 140 7.37 28.30 -16.54
CA TRP A 140 6.36 29.30 -16.22
C TRP A 140 5.15 28.67 -15.51
N GLU A 141 4.52 27.67 -16.13
CA GLU A 141 3.29 27.03 -15.63
C GLU A 141 3.49 26.35 -14.26
N THR A 142 4.66 25.76 -14.02
CA THR A 142 4.90 24.97 -12.80
C THR A 142 5.48 25.75 -11.64
N THR A 143 6.21 26.84 -11.89
CA THR A 143 6.98 27.53 -10.85
C THR A 143 6.77 29.05 -10.78
N LEU A 144 6.44 29.70 -11.88
CA LEU A 144 6.42 31.17 -11.96
C LEU A 144 5.00 31.76 -12.01
N ASP A 145 4.04 31.08 -12.62
CA ASP A 145 2.67 31.57 -12.72
C ASP A 145 2.06 31.78 -11.33
N ALA A 146 1.75 33.02 -11.00
CA ALA A 146 1.18 33.41 -9.70
C ALA A 146 -0.18 32.76 -9.41
N ASN A 147 -0.93 32.35 -10.44
CA ASN A 147 -2.24 31.71 -10.30
C ASN A 147 -2.14 30.19 -10.05
N GLN A 148 -1.02 29.57 -10.45
CA GLN A 148 -0.81 28.14 -10.37
C GLN A 148 0.16 27.75 -9.24
N ARG A 149 1.16 28.61 -8.96
CA ARG A 149 2.19 28.30 -7.96
C ARG A 149 1.64 28.33 -6.54
N THR A 150 2.16 27.42 -5.71
CA THR A 150 1.99 27.47 -4.26
C THR A 150 3.29 27.91 -3.60
N LEU A 151 3.22 28.93 -2.76
CA LEU A 151 4.37 29.38 -1.97
C LEU A 151 4.34 28.71 -0.61
N LEU A 152 5.44 28.07 -0.23
CA LEU A 152 5.66 27.51 1.09
C LEU A 152 6.60 28.43 1.89
N GLN A 153 6.15 28.90 3.04
CA GLN A 153 7.02 29.62 3.95
C GLN A 153 7.78 28.62 4.83
N VAL A 154 9.10 28.56 4.66
CA VAL A 154 9.97 27.76 5.53
C VAL A 154 10.12 28.48 6.87
N LYS A 155 9.78 27.80 7.94
CA LYS A 155 9.97 28.28 9.32
C LYS A 155 10.82 27.29 10.08
N ILE A 156 11.68 27.78 10.96
CA ILE A 156 12.43 26.97 11.91
C ILE A 156 11.73 27.13 13.26
N GLU A 157 11.08 26.09 13.73
CA GLU A 157 10.42 26.08 15.04
C GLU A 157 11.38 25.68 16.15
N HIS A 158 12.27 24.72 15.85
CA HIS A 158 13.27 24.20 16.76
C HIS A 158 14.67 24.29 16.12
N THR A 159 15.45 25.28 16.53
CA THR A 159 16.76 25.56 15.94
C THR A 159 17.75 24.41 16.17
N GLU A 160 17.69 23.74 17.33
CA GLU A 160 18.58 22.63 17.64
C GLU A 160 18.31 21.41 16.79
N GLU A 161 17.03 21.03 16.62
CA GLU A 161 16.62 19.92 15.73
C GLU A 161 16.98 20.21 14.27
N ALA A 162 16.76 21.45 13.81
CA ALA A 162 17.14 21.85 12.46
C ALA A 162 18.66 21.74 12.26
N ALA A 163 19.47 22.17 13.24
CA ALA A 163 20.92 22.06 13.18
C ALA A 163 21.38 20.60 13.14
N GLU A 164 20.74 19.71 13.91
CA GLU A 164 21.06 18.28 13.92
C GLU A 164 20.73 17.64 12.56
N VAL A 165 19.56 17.90 12.01
CA VAL A 165 19.17 17.39 10.68
C VAL A 165 20.12 17.90 9.60
N PHE A 166 20.49 19.18 9.61
CA PHE A 166 21.46 19.72 8.66
C PHE A 166 22.84 19.07 8.84
N SER A 167 23.30 18.86 10.06
CA SER A 167 24.59 18.19 10.32
C SER A 167 24.58 16.74 9.84
N THR A 168 23.46 16.03 10.01
CA THR A 168 23.30 14.66 9.56
C THR A 168 23.28 14.57 8.02
N LEU A 169 22.50 15.43 7.36
CA LEU A 169 22.29 15.35 5.92
C LEU A 169 23.42 15.99 5.10
N MET A 170 24.07 17.05 5.63
CA MET A 170 25.09 17.84 4.94
C MET A 170 26.49 17.63 5.53
N GLY A 171 26.65 16.90 6.61
CA GLY A 171 27.93 16.60 7.22
C GLY A 171 28.83 15.68 6.38
N ASP A 172 30.11 15.60 6.74
CA ASP A 172 31.10 14.83 5.99
C ASP A 172 30.97 13.30 6.21
N VAL A 173 30.27 12.89 7.29
CA VAL A 173 30.08 11.47 7.63
C VAL A 173 28.89 10.91 6.87
N VAL A 174 29.12 9.83 6.13
CA VAL A 174 28.09 9.24 5.23
C VAL A 174 27.08 8.38 5.99
N GLU A 175 27.52 7.65 7.00
CA GLU A 175 26.72 6.63 7.69
C GLU A 175 25.42 7.19 8.32
N PRO A 176 25.47 8.29 9.14
CA PRO A 176 24.26 8.86 9.71
C PRO A 176 23.26 9.38 8.65
N ARG A 177 23.78 9.88 7.52
CA ARG A 177 22.94 10.31 6.38
C ARG A 177 22.22 9.13 5.75
N ARG A 178 22.93 8.01 5.55
CA ARG A 178 22.36 6.81 4.97
C ARG A 178 21.28 6.22 5.87
N GLU A 179 21.52 6.13 7.17
CA GLU A 179 20.55 5.66 8.16
C GLU A 179 19.32 6.56 8.16
N PHE A 180 19.49 7.86 8.24
CA PHE A 180 18.39 8.83 8.19
C PHE A 180 17.49 8.67 6.95
N ILE A 181 18.09 8.49 5.75
CA ILE A 181 17.35 8.30 4.50
C ILE A 181 16.63 6.94 4.44
N GLN A 182 17.14 5.93 5.13
CA GLN A 182 16.52 4.60 5.17
C GLN A 182 15.34 4.53 6.16
N GLU A 183 15.36 5.34 7.20
CA GLU A 183 14.36 5.35 8.27
C GLU A 183 13.18 6.31 8.01
N ASN A 184 13.37 7.30 7.13
CA ASN A 184 12.39 8.34 6.74
C ASN A 184 12.09 8.30 5.23
#